data_9ae3293337ef02818b22999e33eb8ec9
#
_entry.id   9ae3293337ef02818b22999e33eb8ec9
#
_cell.length_a   1.000
_cell.length_b   1.000
_cell.length_c   1.000
_cell.angle_alpha   90.00
_cell.angle_beta   90.00
_cell.angle_gamma   90.00
#
_symmetry.space_group_name_H-M   'P 1'
#
loop_
_entity.id
_entity.type
_entity.pdbx_description
1 polymer ?
#
loop_
_entity_poly.entity_id
_entity_poly.type
_entity_poly.pdbx_seq_one_letter_code
_entity_poly.pdbx_strand_id
1 'polypeptide(L)'
;MIDGMLVVDAHTHVARLPTLSGDWQEWARKFGAGTPMNDLFDADGTPRPEAIDQHFHDQGADHVLLFSEHSPKVTGIQPIEDVMPVVTKNPARFRPVANINPHLHYPPARELARQAEFGAVAVKIHPVHGGFEASDRMLYPVYAWAEQHRLPVIVHCGTSTFAGSVNAYADPVLLDPVFRDFPDLVVVLAHGGRGWWYQQAAFLALMKPNVWIEVSGLPPQRLPDYYGSSLRRLADKMIFGTDWPGVPSVRHNIATLADTLAAAGCTPEQVSAAVGGNAATVFGLGG
;
A
#
# COMPACT_ATOMS: atom_id res chain seq x y z
N MET A 1 1.19 16.64 9.92
CA MET A 1 0.05 16.45 10.88
C MET A 1 -1.18 17.21 10.40
N ILE A 2 -2.34 16.59 10.47
CA ILE A 2 -3.64 17.22 10.21
C ILE A 2 -4.42 17.16 11.53
N ASP A 3 -4.90 18.32 12.00
CA ASP A 3 -5.65 18.45 13.27
C ASP A 3 -5.00 17.76 14.48
N GLY A 4 -3.67 17.77 14.53
CA GLY A 4 -2.87 17.15 15.60
C GLY A 4 -2.68 15.63 15.46
N MET A 5 -3.28 14.99 14.46
CA MET A 5 -3.09 13.57 14.19
C MET A 5 -1.83 13.30 13.37
N LEU A 6 -1.15 12.20 13.66
CA LEU A 6 -0.13 11.64 12.78
C LEU A 6 -0.79 11.14 11.49
N VAL A 7 -0.21 11.52 10.35
CA VAL A 7 -0.70 11.15 9.03
C VAL A 7 0.30 10.27 8.32
N VAL A 8 -0.10 9.04 8.00
CA VAL A 8 0.70 8.11 7.20
C VAL A 8 -0.04 7.75 5.93
N ASP A 9 0.53 8.11 4.78
CA ASP A 9 0.07 7.57 3.50
C ASP A 9 0.83 6.27 3.20
N ALA A 10 0.20 5.14 3.48
CA ALA A 10 0.83 3.83 3.43
C ALA A 10 0.86 3.20 2.03
N HIS A 11 0.42 3.93 0.97
CA HIS A 11 0.35 3.37 -0.38
C HIS A 11 0.51 4.44 -1.47
N THR A 12 1.72 4.58 -2.00
CA THR A 12 1.99 5.56 -3.06
C THR A 12 2.96 5.01 -4.12
N HIS A 13 2.77 5.46 -5.35
CA HIS A 13 3.56 5.06 -6.52
C HIS A 13 4.25 6.28 -7.14
N VAL A 14 5.31 6.77 -6.51
CA VAL A 14 6.18 7.81 -7.09
C VAL A 14 7.15 7.15 -8.05
N ALA A 15 6.69 6.90 -9.26
CA ALA A 15 7.38 6.12 -10.25
C ALA A 15 8.15 7.00 -11.24
N ARG A 16 9.23 6.46 -11.79
CA ARG A 16 9.81 6.97 -13.03
C ARG A 16 8.89 6.60 -14.19
N LEU A 17 8.17 7.57 -14.75
CA LEU A 17 7.04 7.33 -15.67
C LEU A 17 7.37 6.43 -16.88
N PRO A 18 8.53 6.54 -17.56
CA PRO A 18 8.86 5.69 -18.69
C PRO A 18 9.05 4.20 -18.36
N THR A 19 9.20 3.83 -17.09
CA THR A 19 9.36 2.43 -16.66
C THR A 19 8.03 1.72 -16.47
N LEU A 20 6.93 2.47 -16.47
CA LEU A 20 5.58 1.97 -16.31
C LEU A 20 4.83 1.85 -17.64
N SER A 21 3.89 0.92 -17.69
CA SER A 21 3.09 0.66 -18.89
C SER A 21 2.24 1.88 -19.31
N GLY A 22 1.87 1.94 -20.59
CA GLY A 22 0.97 2.96 -21.11
C GLY A 22 -0.38 2.98 -20.38
N ASP A 23 -0.93 1.83 -20.05
CA ASP A 23 -2.18 1.68 -19.31
C ASP A 23 -2.08 2.28 -17.90
N TRP A 24 -0.94 2.08 -17.22
CA TRP A 24 -0.70 2.70 -15.92
C TRP A 24 -0.62 4.23 -16.02
N GLN A 25 0.10 4.74 -17.04
CA GLN A 25 0.23 6.18 -17.26
C GLN A 25 -1.12 6.82 -17.60
N GLU A 26 -1.98 6.12 -18.37
CA GLU A 26 -3.34 6.58 -18.66
C GLU A 26 -4.21 6.58 -17.40
N TRP A 27 -4.13 5.54 -16.59
CA TRP A 27 -4.80 5.46 -15.29
C TRP A 27 -4.39 6.62 -14.37
N ALA A 28 -3.09 6.89 -14.25
CA ALA A 28 -2.56 7.98 -13.45
C ALA A 28 -3.09 9.35 -13.93
N ARG A 29 -3.14 9.58 -15.25
CA ARG A 29 -3.72 10.81 -15.81
C ARG A 29 -5.22 10.94 -15.57
N LYS A 30 -5.95 9.85 -15.66
CA LYS A 30 -7.42 9.83 -15.52
C LYS A 30 -7.85 10.02 -14.06
N PHE A 31 -7.30 9.27 -13.15
CA PHE A 31 -7.68 9.26 -11.74
C PHE A 31 -6.89 10.27 -10.91
N GLY A 32 -5.67 10.58 -11.31
CA GLY A 32 -4.84 11.62 -10.73
C GLY A 32 -5.09 13.02 -11.29
N ALA A 33 -6.26 13.32 -11.85
CA ALA A 33 -6.55 14.56 -12.57
C ALA A 33 -6.37 15.87 -11.75
N GLY A 34 -6.17 15.82 -10.47
CA GLY A 34 -5.79 16.96 -9.63
C GLY A 34 -4.32 16.99 -9.23
N THR A 35 -3.52 16.02 -9.66
CA THR A 35 -2.09 15.95 -9.35
C THR A 35 -1.31 16.85 -10.31
N PRO A 36 -0.47 17.78 -9.82
CA PRO A 36 0.31 18.67 -10.68
C PRO A 36 1.54 17.96 -11.29
N MET A 37 1.30 16.93 -12.12
CA MET A 37 2.34 16.04 -12.65
C MET A 37 3.49 16.80 -13.31
N ASN A 38 3.20 17.88 -14.06
CA ASN A 38 4.25 18.68 -14.73
C ASN A 38 5.16 19.42 -13.74
N ASP A 39 4.70 19.67 -12.51
CA ASP A 39 5.49 20.32 -11.47
C ASP A 39 6.30 19.32 -10.66
N LEU A 40 5.83 18.06 -10.62
CA LEU A 40 6.41 16.98 -9.81
C LEU A 40 7.42 16.12 -10.56
N PHE A 41 7.39 16.15 -11.90
CA PHE A 41 8.27 15.33 -12.74
C PHE A 41 9.00 16.19 -13.76
N ASP A 42 10.19 15.75 -14.14
CA ASP A 42 10.94 16.31 -15.26
C ASP A 42 10.32 15.93 -16.61
N ALA A 43 10.78 16.57 -17.67
CA ALA A 43 10.27 16.34 -19.03
C ALA A 43 10.46 14.88 -19.51
N ASP A 44 11.43 14.16 -18.94
CA ASP A 44 11.68 12.74 -19.20
C ASP A 44 10.89 11.80 -18.28
N GLY A 45 10.02 12.35 -17.42
CA GLY A 45 9.20 11.59 -16.48
C GLY A 45 9.94 11.11 -15.24
N THR A 46 11.10 11.66 -14.93
CA THR A 46 11.81 11.40 -13.67
C THR A 46 11.21 12.25 -12.56
N PRO A 47 10.88 11.65 -11.36
CA PRO A 47 10.39 12.42 -10.23
C PRO A 47 11.41 13.48 -9.77
N ARG A 48 10.92 14.67 -9.40
CA ARG A 48 11.71 15.72 -8.75
C ARG A 48 11.64 15.58 -7.24
N PRO A 49 12.67 15.10 -6.55
CA PRO A 49 12.60 14.78 -5.13
C PRO A 49 12.14 15.95 -4.25
N GLU A 50 12.60 17.16 -4.52
CA GLU A 50 12.22 18.37 -3.80
C GLU A 50 10.74 18.71 -3.97
N ALA A 51 10.24 18.62 -5.20
CA ALA A 51 8.85 18.92 -5.52
C ALA A 51 7.90 17.85 -4.93
N ILE A 52 8.31 16.60 -4.97
CA ILE A 52 7.57 15.49 -4.35
C ILE A 52 7.50 15.67 -2.82
N ASP A 53 8.62 16.00 -2.16
CA ASP A 53 8.61 16.25 -0.71
C ASP A 53 7.72 17.43 -0.34
N GLN A 54 7.82 18.53 -1.07
CA GLN A 54 6.97 19.70 -0.85
C GLN A 54 5.48 19.36 -1.06
N HIS A 55 5.14 18.59 -2.11
CA HIS A 55 3.77 18.17 -2.37
C HIS A 55 3.17 17.41 -1.20
N PHE A 56 3.83 16.37 -0.70
CA PHE A 56 3.33 15.58 0.42
C PHE A 56 3.35 16.37 1.75
N HIS A 57 4.32 17.28 1.93
CA HIS A 57 4.31 18.22 3.05
C HIS A 57 3.04 19.09 3.04
N ASP A 58 2.72 19.70 1.91
CA ASP A 58 1.56 20.59 1.78
C ASP A 58 0.24 19.84 1.92
N GLN A 59 0.23 18.55 1.57
CA GLN A 59 -0.90 17.65 1.82
C GLN A 59 -1.01 17.21 3.30
N GLY A 60 0.00 17.49 4.13
CA GLY A 60 0.02 17.19 5.57
C GLY A 60 0.43 15.77 5.90
N ALA A 61 1.02 15.02 4.97
CA ALA A 61 1.55 13.68 5.23
C ALA A 61 2.84 13.77 6.04
N ASP A 62 2.89 13.10 7.19
CA ASP A 62 4.09 12.98 8.02
C ASP A 62 4.99 11.86 7.52
N HIS A 63 4.41 10.71 7.15
CA HIS A 63 5.11 9.60 6.50
C HIS A 63 4.41 9.16 5.23
N VAL A 64 5.19 8.69 4.26
CA VAL A 64 4.73 8.24 2.95
C VAL A 64 5.51 6.98 2.56
N LEU A 65 4.81 5.90 2.26
CA LEU A 65 5.42 4.66 1.80
C LEU A 65 5.48 4.63 0.28
N LEU A 66 6.70 4.54 -0.27
CA LEU A 66 6.96 4.52 -1.71
C LEU A 66 7.16 3.10 -2.21
N PHE A 67 6.30 2.65 -3.10
CA PHE A 67 6.31 1.27 -3.60
C PHE A 67 7.23 1.12 -4.80
N SER A 68 8.04 0.07 -4.79
CA SER A 68 8.62 -0.53 -5.99
C SER A 68 7.60 -1.44 -6.69
N GLU A 69 7.81 -1.75 -7.98
CA GLU A 69 6.88 -2.54 -8.80
C GLU A 69 7.63 -3.49 -9.73
N HIS A 70 7.20 -4.74 -9.80
CA HIS A 70 7.78 -5.75 -10.70
C HIS A 70 6.68 -6.58 -11.36
N SER A 71 5.89 -5.94 -12.22
CA SER A 71 4.78 -6.55 -12.96
C SER A 71 4.85 -6.19 -14.45
N PRO A 72 5.90 -6.66 -15.18
CA PRO A 72 6.19 -6.21 -16.54
C PRO A 72 5.08 -6.49 -17.56
N LYS A 73 4.20 -7.45 -17.28
CA LYS A 73 3.08 -7.79 -18.16
C LYS A 73 1.85 -6.90 -17.95
N VAL A 74 1.83 -6.10 -16.88
CA VAL A 74 0.65 -5.30 -16.49
C VAL A 74 1.01 -3.84 -16.27
N THR A 75 1.77 -3.53 -15.23
CA THR A 75 2.05 -2.15 -14.80
C THR A 75 3.47 -1.68 -15.09
N GLY A 76 4.41 -2.60 -15.35
CA GLY A 76 5.81 -2.25 -15.65
C GLY A 76 6.78 -2.70 -14.57
N ILE A 77 7.98 -2.13 -14.61
CA ILE A 77 9.06 -2.41 -13.65
C ILE A 77 9.59 -1.09 -13.10
N GLN A 78 9.52 -0.94 -11.79
CA GLN A 78 10.14 0.13 -11.04
C GLN A 78 10.93 -0.50 -9.88
N PRO A 79 12.24 -0.69 -10.01
CA PRO A 79 13.07 -1.25 -8.95
C PRO A 79 13.13 -0.29 -7.75
N ILE A 80 13.49 -0.81 -6.58
CA ILE A 80 13.58 -0.02 -5.35
C ILE A 80 14.58 1.15 -5.49
N GLU A 81 15.61 0.98 -6.30
CA GLU A 81 16.60 2.01 -6.59
C GLU A 81 15.99 3.28 -7.19
N ASP A 82 14.91 3.16 -7.96
CA ASP A 82 14.26 4.31 -8.63
C ASP A 82 13.46 5.18 -7.64
N VAL A 83 13.06 4.67 -6.48
CA VAL A 83 12.39 5.47 -5.43
C VAL A 83 13.40 6.12 -4.47
N MET A 84 14.63 5.63 -4.41
CA MET A 84 15.63 6.08 -3.45
C MET A 84 16.00 7.56 -3.54
N PRO A 85 16.04 8.21 -4.72
CA PRO A 85 16.28 9.67 -4.78
C PRO A 85 15.28 10.48 -3.96
N VAL A 86 14.00 10.09 -3.95
CA VAL A 86 12.96 10.72 -3.13
C VAL A 86 13.12 10.34 -1.65
N VAL A 87 13.38 9.07 -1.35
CA VAL A 87 13.62 8.60 0.02
C VAL A 87 14.79 9.33 0.66
N THR A 88 15.93 9.43 -0.03
CA THR A 88 17.15 10.08 0.49
C THR A 88 17.01 11.58 0.63
N LYS A 89 16.10 12.21 -0.13
CA LYS A 89 15.80 13.64 0.01
C LYS A 89 15.20 13.97 1.39
N ASN A 90 14.28 13.14 1.85
CA ASN A 90 13.67 13.29 3.18
C ASN A 90 13.39 11.92 3.80
N PRO A 91 14.39 11.26 4.40
CA PRO A 91 14.23 9.95 5.01
C PRO A 91 13.36 9.95 6.28
N ALA A 92 13.04 11.13 6.83
CA ALA A 92 12.08 11.25 7.93
C ALA A 92 10.65 11.05 7.41
N ARG A 93 10.34 11.50 6.19
CA ARG A 93 9.02 11.37 5.59
C ARG A 93 8.87 10.11 4.76
N PHE A 94 9.81 9.81 3.88
CA PHE A 94 9.67 8.73 2.89
C PHE A 94 10.32 7.43 3.36
N ARG A 95 9.60 6.33 3.15
CA ARG A 95 10.07 4.98 3.42
C ARG A 95 9.88 4.11 2.18
N PRO A 96 10.89 3.39 1.73
CA PRO A 96 10.74 2.49 0.60
C PRO A 96 10.01 1.22 1.00
N VAL A 97 9.25 0.65 0.05
CA VAL A 97 8.62 -0.65 0.15
C VAL A 97 9.23 -1.56 -0.90
N ALA A 98 9.79 -2.67 -0.47
CA ALA A 98 10.31 -3.71 -1.37
C ALA A 98 9.17 -4.33 -2.19
N ASN A 99 9.51 -4.93 -3.34
CA ASN A 99 8.54 -5.70 -4.13
C ASN A 99 9.17 -7.00 -4.61
N ILE A 100 8.49 -8.11 -4.41
CA ILE A 100 8.94 -9.43 -4.89
C ILE A 100 7.90 -10.03 -5.84
N ASN A 101 8.38 -10.35 -7.03
CA ASN A 101 7.68 -11.20 -8.00
C ASN A 101 8.46 -12.53 -8.13
N PRO A 102 7.89 -13.68 -7.72
CA PRO A 102 8.59 -14.96 -7.71
C PRO A 102 8.97 -15.47 -9.11
N HIS A 103 8.32 -14.94 -10.15
CA HIS A 103 8.65 -15.27 -11.53
C HIS A 103 9.88 -14.52 -12.08
N LEU A 104 10.32 -13.47 -11.39
CA LEU A 104 11.43 -12.60 -11.82
C LEU A 104 12.64 -12.68 -10.88
N HIS A 105 12.39 -12.90 -9.59
CA HIS A 105 13.40 -12.87 -8.55
C HIS A 105 13.75 -14.28 -8.09
N TYR A 106 15.00 -14.68 -8.30
CA TYR A 106 15.46 -16.00 -7.87
C TYR A 106 16.90 -15.95 -7.31
N PRO A 107 17.14 -16.45 -6.09
CA PRO A 107 16.17 -16.86 -5.07
C PRO A 107 15.41 -15.65 -4.49
N PRO A 108 14.08 -15.73 -4.33
CA PRO A 108 13.27 -14.55 -3.99
C PRO A 108 13.57 -13.97 -2.60
N ALA A 109 13.90 -14.79 -1.61
CA ALA A 109 14.30 -14.31 -0.28
C ALA A 109 15.65 -13.55 -0.30
N ARG A 110 16.58 -13.94 -1.17
CA ARG A 110 17.84 -13.21 -1.34
C ARG A 110 17.62 -11.82 -1.90
N GLU A 111 16.71 -11.71 -2.87
CA GLU A 111 16.34 -10.42 -3.43
C GLU A 111 15.62 -9.55 -2.39
N LEU A 112 14.71 -10.14 -1.58
CA LEU A 112 14.09 -9.40 -0.47
C LEU A 112 15.15 -8.89 0.52
N ALA A 113 16.10 -9.72 0.91
CA ALA A 113 17.20 -9.30 1.80
C ALA A 113 18.00 -8.13 1.21
N ARG A 114 18.31 -8.17 -0.10
CA ARG A 114 18.97 -7.07 -0.80
C ARG A 114 18.14 -5.78 -0.78
N GLN A 115 16.83 -5.87 -1.06
CA GLN A 115 15.97 -4.70 -1.04
C GLN A 115 15.78 -4.14 0.39
N ALA A 116 15.84 -4.98 1.41
CA ALA A 116 15.79 -4.54 2.80
C ALA A 116 17.00 -3.68 3.21
N GLU A 117 18.17 -3.88 2.57
CA GLU A 117 19.36 -3.04 2.79
C GLU A 117 19.14 -1.56 2.40
N PHE A 118 18.16 -1.27 1.55
CA PHE A 118 17.72 0.11 1.24
C PHE A 118 16.84 0.72 2.34
N GLY A 119 16.57 0.00 3.43
CA GLY A 119 15.71 0.46 4.52
C GLY A 119 14.22 0.24 4.26
N ALA A 120 13.86 -0.77 3.44
CA ALA A 120 12.46 -1.10 3.20
C ALA A 120 11.73 -1.45 4.50
N VAL A 121 10.57 -0.82 4.74
CA VAL A 121 9.74 -1.02 5.93
C VAL A 121 8.66 -2.08 5.76
N ALA A 122 8.47 -2.57 4.54
CA ALA A 122 7.55 -3.65 4.17
C ALA A 122 7.98 -4.27 2.83
N VAL A 123 7.38 -5.41 2.50
CA VAL A 123 7.46 -6.00 1.14
C VAL A 123 6.07 -6.09 0.52
N LYS A 124 5.90 -5.57 -0.69
CA LYS A 124 4.70 -5.75 -1.51
C LYS A 124 4.75 -7.04 -2.29
N ILE A 125 3.68 -7.82 -2.22
CA ILE A 125 3.39 -8.95 -3.10
C ILE A 125 2.16 -8.57 -3.94
N HIS A 126 2.28 -8.70 -5.27
CA HIS A 126 1.22 -8.30 -6.18
C HIS A 126 0.71 -9.49 -7.03
N PRO A 127 -0.13 -10.39 -6.48
CA PRO A 127 -0.59 -11.60 -7.16
C PRO A 127 -1.33 -11.31 -8.45
N VAL A 128 -2.20 -10.29 -8.43
CA VAL A 128 -3.08 -9.93 -9.56
C VAL A 128 -2.30 -9.50 -10.79
N HIS A 129 -1.26 -8.68 -10.62
CA HIS A 129 -0.42 -8.20 -11.73
C HIS A 129 0.74 -9.15 -12.03
N GLY A 130 1.22 -9.87 -11.03
CA GLY A 130 2.30 -10.84 -11.19
C GLY A 130 1.87 -12.16 -11.81
N GLY A 131 0.57 -12.48 -11.78
CA GLY A 131 0.01 -13.70 -12.35
C GLY A 131 0.34 -14.96 -11.55
N PHE A 132 0.35 -14.87 -10.21
CA PHE A 132 0.61 -15.98 -9.28
C PHE A 132 -0.33 -15.90 -8.07
N GLU A 133 -0.53 -17.00 -7.37
CA GLU A 133 -1.29 -17.01 -6.12
C GLU A 133 -0.43 -16.51 -4.95
N ALA A 134 -1.05 -15.82 -4.00
CA ALA A 134 -0.34 -15.37 -2.78
C ALA A 134 0.20 -16.53 -1.94
N SER A 135 -0.39 -17.73 -2.05
CA SER A 135 0.06 -18.96 -1.40
C SER A 135 1.05 -19.80 -2.23
N ASP A 136 1.56 -19.27 -3.36
CA ASP A 136 2.57 -19.98 -4.16
C ASP A 136 3.79 -20.34 -3.31
N ARG A 137 4.22 -21.60 -3.42
CA ARG A 137 5.37 -22.13 -2.66
C ARG A 137 6.68 -21.40 -2.96
N MET A 138 6.83 -20.79 -4.10
CA MET A 138 7.98 -19.93 -4.43
C MET A 138 8.07 -18.71 -3.51
N LEU A 139 6.96 -18.24 -2.92
CA LEU A 139 6.93 -17.13 -1.96
C LEU A 139 7.23 -17.54 -0.51
N TYR A 140 7.19 -18.84 -0.18
CA TYR A 140 7.41 -19.30 1.20
C TYR A 140 8.76 -18.86 1.78
N PRO A 141 9.88 -18.88 1.03
CA PRO A 141 11.15 -18.31 1.52
C PRO A 141 11.06 -16.80 1.83
N VAL A 142 10.19 -16.05 1.09
CA VAL A 142 9.95 -14.62 1.34
C VAL A 142 9.18 -14.46 2.65
N TYR A 143 8.12 -15.24 2.86
CA TYR A 143 7.31 -15.18 4.08
C TYR A 143 8.11 -15.59 5.32
N ALA A 144 8.91 -16.65 5.23
CA ALA A 144 9.78 -17.07 6.31
C ALA A 144 10.80 -15.99 6.68
N TRP A 145 11.42 -15.37 5.68
CA TRP A 145 12.37 -14.28 5.90
C TRP A 145 11.67 -13.04 6.51
N ALA A 146 10.51 -12.67 5.99
CA ALA A 146 9.74 -11.53 6.46
C ALA A 146 9.28 -11.72 7.91
N GLU A 147 8.74 -12.89 8.26
CA GLU A 147 8.35 -13.24 9.62
C GLU A 147 9.53 -13.16 10.58
N GLN A 148 10.67 -13.79 10.24
CA GLN A 148 11.88 -13.78 11.05
C GLN A 148 12.42 -12.37 11.31
N HIS A 149 12.32 -11.47 10.33
CA HIS A 149 12.81 -10.09 10.41
C HIS A 149 11.73 -9.08 10.83
N ARG A 150 10.51 -9.57 11.14
CA ARG A 150 9.34 -8.73 11.48
C ARG A 150 9.05 -7.67 10.41
N LEU A 151 9.27 -8.01 9.15
CA LEU A 151 8.97 -7.16 8.02
C LEU A 151 7.54 -7.43 7.54
N PRO A 152 6.60 -6.46 7.61
CA PRO A 152 5.24 -6.66 7.15
C PRO A 152 5.16 -7.00 5.66
N VAL A 153 4.23 -7.89 5.30
CA VAL A 153 3.92 -8.24 3.92
C VAL A 153 2.63 -7.55 3.51
N ILE A 154 2.70 -6.67 2.53
CA ILE A 154 1.53 -6.02 1.92
C ILE A 154 1.11 -6.84 0.72
N VAL A 155 -0.08 -7.43 0.74
CA VAL A 155 -0.63 -8.23 -0.35
C VAL A 155 -1.73 -7.48 -1.05
N HIS A 156 -1.65 -7.38 -2.39
CA HIS A 156 -2.73 -6.77 -3.18
C HIS A 156 -3.99 -7.64 -3.10
N CYS A 157 -5.05 -7.11 -2.50
CA CYS A 157 -6.35 -7.74 -2.29
C CYS A 157 -7.47 -6.86 -2.86
N GLY A 158 -7.47 -6.65 -4.16
CA GLY A 158 -8.45 -5.83 -4.86
C GLY A 158 -8.49 -6.15 -6.35
N THR A 159 -9.66 -5.93 -6.95
CA THR A 159 -9.76 -6.03 -8.41
C THR A 159 -8.90 -4.98 -9.09
N SER A 160 -8.32 -5.32 -10.23
CA SER A 160 -7.60 -4.41 -11.11
C SER A 160 -8.26 -4.37 -12.49
N THR A 161 -8.23 -3.20 -13.12
CA THR A 161 -8.76 -2.99 -14.47
C THR A 161 -7.66 -2.95 -15.54
N PHE A 162 -6.39 -3.06 -15.13
CA PHE A 162 -5.27 -3.10 -16.08
C PHE A 162 -5.31 -4.38 -16.93
N ALA A 163 -5.02 -4.25 -18.20
CA ALA A 163 -4.92 -5.38 -19.10
C ALA A 163 -3.87 -6.38 -18.60
N GLY A 164 -4.17 -7.67 -18.67
CA GLY A 164 -3.31 -8.75 -18.18
C GLY A 164 -3.47 -9.09 -16.69
N SER A 165 -4.29 -8.35 -15.94
CA SER A 165 -4.60 -8.66 -14.54
C SER A 165 -5.37 -9.96 -14.37
N VAL A 166 -5.01 -10.76 -13.37
CA VAL A 166 -5.72 -12.01 -12.99
C VAL A 166 -6.45 -11.77 -11.68
N ASN A 167 -7.66 -11.22 -11.76
CA ASN A 167 -8.41 -10.79 -10.57
C ASN A 167 -8.74 -11.93 -9.57
N ALA A 168 -8.84 -13.17 -10.02
CA ALA A 168 -9.04 -14.31 -9.12
C ALA A 168 -7.95 -14.42 -8.04
N TYR A 169 -6.74 -13.95 -8.30
CA TYR A 169 -5.63 -13.97 -7.34
C TYR A 169 -5.71 -12.85 -6.28
N ALA A 170 -6.71 -11.98 -6.34
CA ALA A 170 -6.95 -10.97 -5.30
C ALA A 170 -7.77 -11.50 -4.11
N ASP A 171 -8.30 -12.72 -4.18
CA ASP A 171 -9.08 -13.31 -3.10
C ASP A 171 -8.20 -13.52 -1.85
N PRO A 172 -8.47 -12.81 -0.74
CA PRO A 172 -7.65 -12.93 0.47
C PRO A 172 -7.76 -14.30 1.14
N VAL A 173 -8.76 -15.12 0.81
CA VAL A 173 -8.89 -16.52 1.29
C VAL A 173 -7.73 -17.39 0.77
N LEU A 174 -7.13 -17.04 -0.37
CA LEU A 174 -5.93 -17.72 -0.87
C LEU A 174 -4.71 -17.60 0.07
N LEU A 175 -4.77 -16.70 1.07
CA LEU A 175 -3.74 -16.58 2.11
C LEU A 175 -3.90 -17.57 3.28
N ASP A 176 -4.97 -18.35 3.37
CA ASP A 176 -5.17 -19.29 4.48
C ASP A 176 -3.99 -20.25 4.70
N PRO A 177 -3.35 -20.85 3.66
CA PRO A 177 -2.15 -21.65 3.86
C PRO A 177 -0.98 -20.85 4.45
N VAL A 178 -0.84 -19.58 4.05
CA VAL A 178 0.22 -18.68 4.55
C VAL A 178 0.00 -18.37 6.03
N PHE A 179 -1.22 -18.04 6.43
CA PHE A 179 -1.57 -17.79 7.84
C PHE A 179 -1.40 -19.00 8.75
N ARG A 180 -1.57 -20.22 8.19
CA ARG A 180 -1.34 -21.46 8.93
C ARG A 180 0.15 -21.73 9.13
N ASP A 181 0.94 -21.52 8.06
CA ASP A 181 2.35 -21.93 8.01
C ASP A 181 3.28 -20.84 8.57
N PHE A 182 2.83 -19.58 8.63
CA PHE A 182 3.55 -18.41 9.16
C PHE A 182 2.64 -17.63 10.15
N PRO A 183 2.45 -18.15 11.38
CA PRO A 183 1.46 -17.61 12.31
C PRO A 183 1.81 -16.22 12.87
N ASP A 184 3.08 -15.84 12.89
CA ASP A 184 3.55 -14.54 13.40
C ASP A 184 3.78 -13.49 12.28
N LEU A 185 3.58 -13.89 11.01
CA LEU A 185 3.73 -12.99 9.87
C LEU A 185 2.69 -11.88 9.90
N VAL A 186 3.15 -10.63 9.90
CA VAL A 186 2.24 -9.48 9.79
C VAL A 186 1.85 -9.30 8.32
N VAL A 187 0.55 -9.33 8.04
CA VAL A 187 0.01 -9.18 6.68
C VAL A 187 -0.94 -7.99 6.61
N VAL A 188 -0.75 -7.15 5.59
CA VAL A 188 -1.60 -6.01 5.28
C VAL A 188 -2.34 -6.27 3.97
N LEU A 189 -3.67 -6.33 4.04
CA LEU A 189 -4.54 -6.55 2.88
C LEU A 189 -4.78 -5.23 2.16
N ALA A 190 -3.97 -4.92 1.14
CA ALA A 190 -4.08 -3.68 0.38
C ALA A 190 -5.39 -3.62 -0.42
N HIS A 191 -5.99 -2.43 -0.45
CA HIS A 191 -7.29 -2.13 -1.06
C HIS A 191 -8.49 -2.84 -0.40
N GLY A 192 -8.29 -3.46 0.77
CA GLY A 192 -9.35 -3.93 1.64
C GLY A 192 -10.37 -4.89 1.02
N GLY A 193 -9.99 -5.71 0.04
CA GLY A 193 -10.89 -6.61 -0.68
C GLY A 193 -11.70 -5.91 -1.78
N ARG A 194 -11.22 -4.77 -2.30
CA ARG A 194 -11.88 -3.96 -3.33
C ARG A 194 -12.53 -4.80 -4.43
N GLY A 195 -13.79 -4.50 -4.71
CA GLY A 195 -14.59 -5.12 -5.76
C GLY A 195 -15.40 -6.31 -5.27
N TRP A 196 -14.77 -7.44 -4.91
CA TRP A 196 -15.52 -8.68 -4.66
C TRP A 196 -15.31 -9.29 -3.28
N TRP A 197 -14.32 -8.86 -2.47
CA TRP A 197 -13.90 -9.55 -1.26
C TRP A 197 -13.89 -8.69 0.02
N TYR A 198 -14.68 -7.61 0.07
CA TYR A 198 -14.73 -6.72 1.23
C TYR A 198 -15.01 -7.47 2.55
N GLN A 199 -15.97 -8.41 2.52
CA GLN A 199 -16.39 -9.14 3.72
C GLN A 199 -15.34 -10.17 4.16
N GLN A 200 -14.66 -10.81 3.19
CA GLN A 200 -13.58 -11.77 3.46
C GLN A 200 -12.36 -11.05 4.06
N ALA A 201 -11.98 -9.91 3.48
CA ALA A 201 -10.88 -9.10 4.01
C ALA A 201 -11.20 -8.57 5.41
N ALA A 202 -12.42 -8.08 5.63
CA ALA A 202 -12.89 -7.63 6.94
C ALA A 202 -12.86 -8.76 7.98
N PHE A 203 -13.35 -9.96 7.62
CA PHE A 203 -13.33 -11.11 8.50
C PHE A 203 -11.90 -11.49 8.92
N LEU A 204 -10.97 -11.58 7.96
CA LEU A 204 -9.58 -11.92 8.23
C LEU A 204 -8.91 -10.88 9.15
N ALA A 205 -9.08 -9.59 8.87
CA ALA A 205 -8.52 -8.52 9.69
C ALA A 205 -9.06 -8.53 11.12
N LEU A 206 -10.34 -8.85 11.31
CA LEU A 206 -10.98 -8.92 12.63
C LEU A 206 -10.65 -10.19 13.41
N MET A 207 -10.41 -11.32 12.73
CA MET A 207 -10.21 -12.62 13.36
C MET A 207 -8.74 -12.96 13.61
N LYS A 208 -7.83 -12.35 12.87
CA LYS A 208 -6.40 -12.62 12.99
C LYS A 208 -5.67 -11.41 13.58
N PRO A 209 -4.93 -11.56 14.69
CA PRO A 209 -4.30 -10.42 15.38
C PRO A 209 -3.22 -9.73 14.53
N ASN A 210 -2.54 -10.47 13.66
CA ASN A 210 -1.46 -10.02 12.80
C ASN A 210 -1.90 -9.62 11.38
N VAL A 211 -3.22 -9.60 11.09
CA VAL A 211 -3.76 -9.16 9.80
C VAL A 211 -4.35 -7.75 9.92
N TRP A 212 -4.02 -6.90 8.97
CA TRP A 212 -4.45 -5.51 8.86
C TRP A 212 -5.14 -5.27 7.53
N ILE A 213 -5.98 -4.24 7.46
CA ILE A 213 -6.69 -3.83 6.25
C ILE A 213 -6.22 -2.44 5.83
N GLU A 214 -5.75 -2.29 4.60
CA GLU A 214 -5.34 -1.00 4.06
C GLU A 214 -6.36 -0.57 3.00
N VAL A 215 -6.83 0.68 3.06
CA VAL A 215 -8.02 1.15 2.34
C VAL A 215 -7.73 2.08 1.16
N SER A 216 -6.50 2.05 0.64
CA SER A 216 -6.14 2.85 -0.54
C SER A 216 -7.01 2.53 -1.77
N GLY A 217 -7.21 3.53 -2.60
CA GLY A 217 -8.04 3.41 -3.79
C GLY A 217 -9.53 3.13 -3.51
N LEU A 218 -9.97 3.21 -2.25
CA LEU A 218 -11.37 3.16 -1.86
C LEU A 218 -11.85 4.58 -1.53
N PRO A 219 -12.98 5.04 -2.10
CA PRO A 219 -13.59 6.30 -1.67
C PRO A 219 -13.98 6.21 -0.19
N PRO A 220 -13.42 7.05 0.71
CA PRO A 220 -13.64 6.89 2.15
C PRO A 220 -15.13 6.96 2.55
N GLN A 221 -15.91 7.81 1.90
CA GLN A 221 -17.35 7.94 2.14
C GLN A 221 -18.17 6.69 1.79
N ARG A 222 -17.58 5.72 1.06
CA ARG A 222 -18.23 4.46 0.67
C ARG A 222 -17.88 3.30 1.60
N LEU A 223 -16.97 3.48 2.57
CA LEU A 223 -16.59 2.42 3.51
C LEU A 223 -17.77 1.81 4.28
N PRO A 224 -18.82 2.59 4.68
CA PRO A 224 -20.02 2.00 5.28
C PRO A 224 -20.74 1.01 4.36
N ASP A 225 -20.76 1.27 3.05
CA ASP A 225 -21.38 0.36 2.07
C ASP A 225 -20.58 -0.94 1.93
N TYR A 226 -19.25 -0.85 2.03
CA TYR A 226 -18.36 -1.99 1.84
C TYR A 226 -18.27 -2.90 3.06
N TYR A 227 -18.24 -2.31 4.26
CA TYR A 227 -17.96 -3.07 5.50
C TYR A 227 -19.16 -3.14 6.46
N GLY A 228 -20.22 -2.36 6.22
CA GLY A 228 -21.43 -2.38 7.02
C GLY A 228 -21.15 -2.20 8.51
N SER A 229 -21.77 -3.03 9.35
CA SER A 229 -21.60 -3.00 10.81
C SER A 229 -20.20 -3.35 11.31
N SER A 230 -19.32 -3.90 10.45
CA SER A 230 -17.93 -4.21 10.80
C SER A 230 -17.03 -2.99 10.81
N LEU A 231 -17.42 -1.88 10.15
CA LEU A 231 -16.58 -0.72 9.92
C LEU A 231 -15.97 -0.15 11.21
N ARG A 232 -16.80 0.03 12.25
CA ARG A 232 -16.34 0.56 13.53
C ARG A 232 -15.24 -0.32 14.17
N ARG A 233 -15.38 -1.64 14.12
CA ARG A 233 -14.38 -2.57 14.65
C ARG A 233 -13.12 -2.61 13.79
N LEU A 234 -13.29 -2.43 12.47
CA LEU A 234 -12.18 -2.40 11.53
C LEU A 234 -11.30 -1.16 11.71
N ALA A 235 -11.80 -0.07 12.27
CA ALA A 235 -10.99 1.14 12.50
C ALA A 235 -9.74 0.85 13.34
N ASP A 236 -9.79 -0.09 14.28
CA ASP A 236 -8.65 -0.53 15.10
C ASP A 236 -7.60 -1.33 14.29
N LYS A 237 -7.95 -1.74 13.07
CA LYS A 237 -7.13 -2.54 12.16
C LYS A 237 -6.93 -1.88 10.80
N MET A 238 -7.45 -0.65 10.64
CA MET A 238 -7.43 0.07 9.38
C MET A 238 -6.16 0.89 9.21
N ILE A 239 -5.61 0.85 8.01
CA ILE A 239 -4.44 1.64 7.59
C ILE A 239 -4.90 2.51 6.41
N PHE A 240 -4.63 3.81 6.51
CA PHE A 240 -4.88 4.75 5.42
C PHE A 240 -3.80 4.65 4.34
N GLY A 241 -4.20 4.82 3.09
CA GLY A 241 -3.35 5.03 1.93
C GLY A 241 -4.17 5.67 0.81
N THR A 242 -3.51 6.35 -0.12
CA THR A 242 -4.19 6.99 -1.25
C THR A 242 -4.20 6.14 -2.51
N ASP A 243 -3.21 5.32 -2.74
CA ASP A 243 -2.90 4.75 -4.07
C ASP A 243 -2.49 5.88 -5.05
N TRP A 244 -1.75 6.91 -4.49
CA TRP A 244 -1.26 8.03 -5.29
C TRP A 244 -0.46 7.52 -6.50
N PRO A 245 -0.60 8.08 -7.72
CA PRO A 245 -1.32 9.30 -8.08
C PRO A 245 -2.81 9.08 -8.43
N GLY A 246 -3.35 7.89 -8.28
CA GLY A 246 -4.75 7.59 -8.57
C GLY A 246 -5.76 8.34 -7.68
N VAL A 247 -5.33 8.75 -6.49
CA VAL A 247 -6.09 9.63 -5.60
C VAL A 247 -5.20 10.82 -5.23
N PRO A 248 -5.45 12.01 -5.77
CA PRO A 248 -4.48 13.11 -5.77
C PRO A 248 -4.38 13.88 -4.45
N SER A 249 -5.36 13.81 -3.56
CA SER A 249 -5.38 14.62 -2.35
C SER A 249 -5.39 13.77 -1.09
N VAL A 250 -4.24 13.69 -0.42
CA VAL A 250 -4.09 13.08 0.91
C VAL A 250 -4.99 13.79 1.92
N ARG A 251 -4.88 15.14 2.02
CA ARG A 251 -5.63 15.96 2.98
C ARG A 251 -7.14 15.77 2.86
N HIS A 252 -7.69 15.82 1.64
CA HIS A 252 -9.12 15.64 1.42
C HIS A 252 -9.60 14.25 1.81
N ASN A 253 -8.83 13.22 1.45
CA ASN A 253 -9.20 11.84 1.77
C ASN A 253 -9.13 11.55 3.26
N ILE A 254 -8.17 12.13 3.99
CA ILE A 254 -8.09 12.01 5.44
C ILE A 254 -9.27 12.68 6.12
N ALA A 255 -9.61 13.90 5.74
CA ALA A 255 -10.78 14.58 6.28
C ALA A 255 -12.06 13.78 6.05
N THR A 256 -12.25 13.28 4.82
CA THR A 256 -13.41 12.44 4.47
C THR A 256 -13.41 11.12 5.25
N LEU A 257 -12.24 10.48 5.44
CA LEU A 257 -12.12 9.25 6.23
C LEU A 257 -12.49 9.51 7.70
N ALA A 258 -11.96 10.58 8.29
CA ALA A 258 -12.24 10.96 9.67
C ALA A 258 -13.73 11.20 9.89
N ASP A 259 -14.38 11.97 9.01
CA ASP A 259 -15.82 12.24 9.07
C ASP A 259 -16.64 10.93 8.93
N THR A 260 -16.23 10.06 8.00
CA THR A 260 -16.91 8.78 7.76
C THR A 260 -16.82 7.84 8.97
N LEU A 261 -15.63 7.73 9.56
CA LEU A 261 -15.43 6.89 10.75
C LEU A 261 -16.16 7.46 11.97
N ALA A 262 -16.14 8.79 12.17
CA ALA A 262 -16.88 9.44 13.24
C ALA A 262 -18.39 9.21 13.10
N ALA A 263 -18.93 9.34 11.88
CA ALA A 263 -20.34 9.05 11.57
C ALA A 263 -20.70 7.57 11.79
N ALA A 264 -19.74 6.64 11.64
CA ALA A 264 -19.91 5.23 11.95
C ALA A 264 -19.78 4.91 13.46
N GLY A 265 -19.59 5.94 14.32
CA GLY A 265 -19.48 5.82 15.77
C GLY A 265 -18.08 5.40 16.27
N CYS A 266 -17.04 5.62 15.49
CA CYS A 266 -15.65 5.46 15.95
C CYS A 266 -15.29 6.58 16.93
N THR A 267 -14.42 6.26 17.90
CA THR A 267 -13.87 7.27 18.82
C THR A 267 -12.78 8.09 18.13
N PRO A 268 -12.44 9.29 18.66
CA PRO A 268 -11.31 10.07 18.13
C PRO A 268 -9.98 9.29 18.09
N GLU A 269 -9.75 8.42 19.06
CA GLU A 269 -8.56 7.56 19.13
C GLU A 269 -8.56 6.54 17.99
N GLN A 270 -9.72 5.93 17.66
CA GLN A 270 -9.88 5.01 16.54
C GLN A 270 -9.65 5.72 15.20
N VAL A 271 -10.16 6.95 15.05
CA VAL A 271 -9.92 7.78 13.86
C VAL A 271 -8.44 8.08 13.71
N SER A 272 -7.77 8.55 14.77
CA SER A 272 -6.33 8.84 14.76
C SER A 272 -5.50 7.59 14.48
N ALA A 273 -5.90 6.44 15.02
CA ALA A 273 -5.27 5.16 14.73
C ALA A 273 -5.37 4.79 13.24
N ALA A 274 -6.57 4.90 12.64
CA ALA A 274 -6.79 4.57 11.23
C ALA A 274 -6.04 5.50 10.26
N VAL A 275 -5.91 6.79 10.60
CA VAL A 275 -5.23 7.82 9.76
C VAL A 275 -3.71 7.66 9.76
N GLY A 276 -3.11 7.20 10.87
CA GLY A 276 -1.65 7.08 10.92
C GLY A 276 -1.11 6.16 12.02
N GLY A 277 -1.74 6.10 13.19
CA GLY A 277 -1.21 5.36 14.34
C GLY A 277 -1.03 3.87 14.08
N ASN A 278 -1.99 3.22 13.40
CA ASN A 278 -1.90 1.82 13.01
C ASN A 278 -0.74 1.58 12.04
N ALA A 279 -0.61 2.42 11.02
CA ALA A 279 0.49 2.34 10.06
C ALA A 279 1.85 2.55 10.74
N ALA A 280 1.96 3.54 11.64
CA ALA A 280 3.19 3.78 12.40
C ALA A 280 3.59 2.55 13.22
N THR A 281 2.63 1.90 13.86
CA THR A 281 2.85 0.67 14.62
C THR A 281 3.28 -0.49 13.72
N VAL A 282 2.56 -0.73 12.63
CA VAL A 282 2.79 -1.86 11.73
C VAL A 282 4.13 -1.75 11.01
N PHE A 283 4.48 -0.56 10.53
CA PHE A 283 5.67 -0.34 9.71
C PHE A 283 6.87 0.20 10.51
N GLY A 284 6.76 0.33 11.84
CA GLY A 284 7.85 0.80 12.69
C GLY A 284 8.27 2.24 12.39
N LEU A 285 7.30 3.13 12.11
CA LEU A 285 7.55 4.53 11.74
C LEU A 285 7.68 5.45 12.97
N GLY A 286 7.84 4.91 14.14
CA GLY A 286 7.94 5.63 15.40
C GLY A 286 9.22 6.43 15.51
N GLY A 287 9.04 7.64 15.86
CA GLY A 287 9.74 8.77 16.05
C GLY A 287 11.10 9.01 16.53
#